data_b3bbd81fe2385c6068b9de9b74cdf31a
#
_entry.id   b3bbd81fe2385c6068b9de9b74cdf31a
#
_cell.length_a   1.000
_cell.length_b   1.000
_cell.length_c   1.000
_cell.angle_alpha   90.00
_cell.angle_beta   90.00
_cell.angle_gamma   90.00
#
_symmetry.space_group_name_H-M   'P 1'
#
loop_
_entity.id
_entity.type
_entity.pdbx_description
1 polymer ?
#
loop_
_entity_poly.entity_id
_entity_poly.type
_entity_poly.pdbx_seq_one_letter_code
_entity_poly.pdbx_strand_id
1 'polypeptide(L)'
;MTGWDPAATALVGLLPQTGRGPRREGIFALWLTLRVAQDLLRDTPPSERAHRRRLQALEHRLSSLTLPPPLRRALTAALSQLREGRPETAVQVLSQLVAPARESGGPEAGDAMAQAVRAARAALRAER
;
A
#
# COMPACT_ATOMS: atom_id res chain seq x y z
N MET A 1 18.78 -6.35 -2.52
CA MET A 1 17.54 -6.61 -1.79
C MET A 1 16.91 -5.29 -1.38
N THR A 2 15.66 -5.12 -1.68
CA THR A 2 14.95 -3.89 -1.36
C THR A 2 14.18 -4.06 -0.04
N GLY A 3 13.83 -2.96 0.62
CA GLY A 3 13.00 -2.98 1.82
C GLY A 3 11.54 -3.37 1.58
N TRP A 4 11.17 -3.65 0.33
CA TRP A 4 9.82 -4.05 -0.06
C TRP A 4 9.43 -5.41 0.51
N ASP A 5 10.31 -6.40 0.36
CA ASP A 5 10.02 -7.75 0.81
C ASP A 5 9.83 -7.82 2.33
N PRO A 6 10.72 -7.19 3.14
CA PRO A 6 10.49 -7.13 4.59
C PRO A 6 9.18 -6.44 4.97
N ALA A 7 8.83 -5.33 4.30
CA ALA A 7 7.59 -4.61 4.58
C ALA A 7 6.36 -5.46 4.26
N ALA A 8 6.34 -6.05 3.06
CA ALA A 8 5.25 -6.92 2.64
C ALA A 8 5.13 -8.15 3.55
N THR A 9 6.25 -8.77 3.90
CA THR A 9 6.30 -9.93 4.77
C THR A 9 5.78 -9.59 6.17
N ALA A 10 6.13 -8.40 6.69
CA ALA A 10 5.66 -7.94 7.98
C ALA A 10 4.12 -7.79 8.00
N LEU A 11 3.54 -7.21 6.94
CA LEU A 11 2.08 -7.08 6.84
C LEU A 11 1.40 -8.44 6.78
N VAL A 12 1.89 -9.33 5.93
CA VAL A 12 1.33 -10.68 5.79
C VAL A 12 1.44 -11.45 7.09
N GLY A 13 2.55 -11.30 7.81
CA GLY A 13 2.78 -11.96 9.08
C GLY A 13 1.83 -11.54 10.19
N LEU A 14 1.18 -10.38 10.06
CA LEU A 14 0.20 -9.91 11.02
C LEU A 14 -1.17 -10.54 10.83
N LEU A 15 -1.48 -11.05 9.63
CA LEU A 15 -2.81 -11.57 9.32
C LEU A 15 -3.27 -12.71 10.23
N PRO A 16 -2.43 -13.74 10.53
CA PRO A 16 -2.85 -14.81 11.45
C PRO A 16 -3.11 -14.33 12.86
N GLN A 17 -2.48 -13.23 13.28
CA GLN A 17 -2.54 -12.72 14.64
C GLN A 17 -3.74 -11.81 14.90
N THR A 18 -4.37 -11.31 13.83
CA THR A 18 -5.43 -10.31 13.95
C THR A 18 -6.84 -10.91 14.04
N GLY A 19 -6.97 -12.21 13.84
CA GLY A 19 -8.28 -12.85 13.78
C GLY A 19 -9.07 -12.42 12.55
N ARG A 20 -10.39 -12.57 12.61
CA ARG A 20 -11.28 -12.12 11.54
C ARG A 20 -11.83 -10.74 11.87
N GLY A 21 -12.13 -9.96 10.85
CA GLY A 21 -12.81 -8.67 11.02
C GLY A 21 -12.08 -7.51 10.37
N PRO A 22 -12.50 -6.26 10.69
CA PRO A 22 -12.00 -5.07 9.98
C PRO A 22 -10.50 -4.85 10.09
N ARG A 23 -9.88 -5.20 11.21
CA ARG A 23 -8.42 -5.04 11.37
C ARG A 23 -7.68 -5.92 10.37
N ARG A 24 -8.08 -7.18 10.24
CA ARG A 24 -7.47 -8.11 9.29
C ARG A 24 -7.67 -7.64 7.86
N GLU A 25 -8.89 -7.25 7.52
CA GLU A 25 -9.21 -6.75 6.19
C GLU A 25 -8.44 -5.47 5.88
N GLY A 26 -8.27 -4.61 6.88
CA GLY A 26 -7.47 -3.40 6.74
C GLY A 26 -6.01 -3.69 6.41
N ILE A 27 -5.38 -4.64 7.11
CA ILE A 27 -4.01 -5.06 6.83
C ILE A 27 -3.89 -5.65 5.43
N PHE A 28 -4.85 -6.46 5.02
CA PHE A 28 -4.89 -7.02 3.67
C PHE A 28 -5.00 -5.92 2.62
N ALA A 29 -5.85 -4.92 2.85
CA ALA A 29 -6.01 -3.78 1.95
C ALA A 29 -4.70 -2.98 1.82
N LEU A 30 -3.98 -2.78 2.92
CA LEU A 30 -2.68 -2.11 2.91
C LEU A 30 -1.67 -2.88 2.07
N TRP A 31 -1.63 -4.20 2.21
CA TRP A 31 -0.75 -5.05 1.44
C TRP A 31 -1.04 -4.95 -0.07
N LEU A 32 -2.31 -5.00 -0.44
CA LEU A 32 -2.71 -4.86 -1.85
C LEU A 32 -2.29 -3.51 -2.42
N THR A 33 -2.50 -2.44 -1.65
CA THR A 33 -2.14 -1.08 -2.07
C THR A 33 -0.63 -0.93 -2.19
N LEU A 34 0.12 -1.50 -1.25
CA LEU A 34 1.58 -1.53 -1.28
C LEU A 34 2.08 -2.17 -2.58
N ARG A 35 1.47 -3.26 -3.01
CA ARG A 35 1.88 -3.94 -4.24
C ARG A 35 1.67 -3.08 -5.48
N VAL A 36 0.55 -2.38 -5.56
CA VAL A 36 0.29 -1.48 -6.70
C VAL A 36 1.29 -0.31 -6.71
N ALA A 37 1.55 0.27 -5.54
CA ALA A 37 2.53 1.35 -5.42
C ALA A 37 3.94 0.85 -5.79
N GLN A 38 4.30 -0.34 -5.35
CA GLN A 38 5.59 -0.95 -5.67
C GLN A 38 5.79 -1.12 -7.18
N ASP A 39 4.73 -1.48 -7.91
CA ASP A 39 4.81 -1.66 -9.35
C ASP A 39 5.21 -0.37 -10.07
N LEU A 40 4.83 0.79 -9.56
CA LEU A 40 5.19 2.08 -10.15
C LEU A 40 6.67 2.41 -9.96
N LEU A 41 7.35 1.72 -9.04
CA LEU A 41 8.75 1.97 -8.69
C LEU A 41 9.69 0.90 -9.23
N ARG A 42 9.20 0.02 -10.09
CA ARG A 42 10.02 -1.00 -10.75
C ARG A 42 10.87 -0.38 -11.86
N ASP A 43 11.98 -1.04 -12.18
CA ASP A 43 12.84 -0.64 -13.29
C ASP A 43 12.06 -0.57 -14.60
N THR A 44 11.13 -1.52 -14.80
CA THR A 44 10.22 -1.50 -15.93
C THR A 44 8.80 -1.35 -15.39
N PRO A 45 8.31 -0.11 -15.26
CA PRO A 45 6.95 0.10 -14.75
C PRO A 45 5.91 -0.42 -15.74
N PRO A 46 4.71 -0.75 -15.26
CA PRO A 46 3.63 -1.21 -16.14
C PRO A 46 3.21 -0.11 -17.11
N SER A 47 2.67 -0.52 -18.26
CA SER A 47 2.06 0.44 -19.18
C SER A 47 0.88 1.14 -18.47
N GLU A 48 0.50 2.30 -19.01
CA GLU A 48 -0.64 3.05 -18.47
C GLU A 48 -1.91 2.20 -18.44
N ARG A 49 -2.14 1.41 -19.50
CA ARG A 49 -3.29 0.51 -19.58
C ARG A 49 -3.24 -0.59 -18.52
N ALA A 50 -2.08 -1.20 -18.32
CA ALA A 50 -1.90 -2.25 -17.31
C ALA A 50 -2.08 -1.68 -15.91
N HIS A 51 -1.54 -0.49 -15.65
CA HIS A 51 -1.70 0.18 -14.37
C HIS A 51 -3.17 0.49 -14.08
N ARG A 52 -3.91 0.98 -15.06
CA ARG A 52 -5.35 1.24 -14.92
C ARG A 52 -6.13 -0.02 -14.57
N ARG A 53 -5.81 -1.13 -15.20
CA ARG A 53 -6.45 -2.42 -14.88
C ARG A 53 -6.20 -2.85 -13.45
N ARG A 54 -4.95 -2.68 -12.99
CA ARG A 54 -4.58 -3.04 -11.62
C ARG A 54 -5.30 -2.17 -10.60
N LEU A 55 -5.44 -0.87 -10.91
CA LEU A 55 -6.21 0.04 -10.06
C LEU A 55 -7.68 -0.34 -9.99
N GLN A 56 -8.28 -0.69 -11.12
CA GLN A 56 -9.68 -1.13 -11.15
C GLN A 56 -9.87 -2.41 -10.33
N ALA A 57 -8.95 -3.35 -10.44
CA ALA A 57 -8.98 -4.58 -9.67
C ALA A 57 -8.84 -4.29 -8.17
N LEU A 58 -7.92 -3.39 -7.80
CA LEU A 58 -7.73 -2.97 -6.42
C LEU A 58 -8.99 -2.30 -5.87
N GLU A 59 -9.55 -1.35 -6.61
CA GLU A 59 -10.77 -0.64 -6.23
C GLU A 59 -11.93 -1.61 -6.00
N HIS A 60 -12.11 -2.55 -6.91
CA HIS A 60 -13.14 -3.57 -6.80
C HIS A 60 -12.93 -4.43 -5.54
N ARG A 61 -11.68 -4.84 -5.29
CA ARG A 61 -11.36 -5.64 -4.12
C ARG A 61 -11.62 -4.89 -2.83
N LEU A 62 -11.19 -3.62 -2.77
CA LEU A 62 -11.38 -2.79 -1.59
C LEU A 62 -12.87 -2.55 -1.28
N SER A 63 -13.72 -2.47 -2.31
CA SER A 63 -15.14 -2.26 -2.11
C SER A 63 -15.82 -3.45 -1.44
N SER A 64 -15.24 -4.65 -1.53
CA SER A 64 -15.78 -5.85 -0.91
C SER A 64 -15.30 -6.07 0.53
N LEU A 65 -14.34 -5.25 1.00
CA LEU A 65 -13.77 -5.40 2.33
C LEU A 65 -14.47 -4.49 3.34
N THR A 66 -14.56 -4.98 4.58
CA THR A 66 -15.06 -4.18 5.71
C THR A 66 -13.87 -3.50 6.35
N LEU A 67 -13.67 -2.22 6.04
CA LEU A 67 -12.50 -1.47 6.51
C LEU A 67 -12.87 -0.51 7.63
N PRO A 68 -11.97 -0.27 8.61
CA PRO A 68 -12.16 0.81 9.57
C PRO A 68 -12.33 2.14 8.82
N PRO A 69 -13.26 3.01 9.25
CA PRO A 69 -13.56 4.25 8.50
C PRO A 69 -12.34 5.14 8.22
N PRO A 70 -11.40 5.37 9.16
CA PRO A 70 -10.22 6.19 8.86
C PRO A 70 -9.36 5.58 7.75
N LEU A 71 -9.21 4.26 7.75
CA LEU A 71 -8.44 3.57 6.73
C LEU A 71 -9.15 3.59 5.38
N ARG A 72 -10.47 3.42 5.35
CA ARG A 72 -11.26 3.51 4.12
C ARG A 72 -11.08 4.88 3.45
N ARG A 73 -11.15 5.95 4.23
CA ARG A 73 -10.96 7.30 3.69
C ARG A 73 -9.55 7.48 3.12
N ALA A 74 -8.55 7.01 3.85
CA ALA A 74 -7.16 7.10 3.42
C ALA A 74 -6.91 6.30 2.13
N LEU A 75 -7.48 5.11 2.03
CA LEU A 75 -7.32 4.26 0.84
C LEU A 75 -8.07 4.82 -0.37
N THR A 76 -9.24 5.42 -0.17
CA THR A 76 -9.97 6.08 -1.25
C THR A 76 -9.14 7.24 -1.83
N ALA A 77 -8.54 8.05 -0.95
CA ALA A 77 -7.64 9.13 -1.38
C ALA A 77 -6.41 8.57 -2.10
N ALA A 78 -5.85 7.46 -1.59
CA ALA A 78 -4.70 6.81 -2.20
C ALA A 78 -5.01 6.34 -3.62
N LEU A 79 -6.16 5.72 -3.84
CA LEU A 79 -6.57 5.27 -5.17
C LEU A 79 -6.64 6.43 -6.16
N SER A 80 -7.22 7.55 -5.72
CA SER A 80 -7.32 8.76 -6.54
C SER A 80 -5.93 9.25 -6.97
N GLN A 81 -4.98 9.26 -6.04
CA GLN A 81 -3.61 9.70 -6.32
C GLN A 81 -2.87 8.70 -7.21
N LEU A 82 -3.04 7.40 -6.98
CA LEU A 82 -2.38 6.36 -7.78
C LEU A 82 -2.81 6.36 -9.25
N ARG A 83 -3.96 6.95 -9.56
CA ARG A 83 -4.40 7.10 -10.96
C ARG A 83 -3.44 7.95 -11.79
N GLU A 84 -2.66 8.82 -11.16
CA GLU A 84 -1.67 9.62 -11.88
C GLU A 84 -0.54 8.77 -12.47
N GLY A 85 -0.26 7.60 -11.90
CA GLY A 85 0.69 6.65 -12.44
C GLY A 85 2.16 7.07 -12.37
N ARG A 86 2.50 8.07 -11.55
CA ARG A 86 3.88 8.56 -11.40
C ARG A 86 4.56 7.92 -10.19
N PRO A 87 5.89 7.63 -10.30
CA PRO A 87 6.63 7.05 -9.17
C PRO A 87 6.59 7.91 -7.91
N GLU A 88 6.65 9.23 -8.04
CA GLU A 88 6.59 10.18 -6.91
C GLU A 88 5.28 10.03 -6.14
N THR A 89 4.20 9.79 -6.86
CA THR A 89 2.88 9.60 -6.27
C THR A 89 2.85 8.35 -5.38
N ALA A 90 3.56 7.28 -5.79
CA ALA A 90 3.65 6.06 -4.98
C ALA A 90 4.28 6.35 -3.61
N VAL A 91 5.36 7.12 -3.57
CA VAL A 91 6.01 7.52 -2.32
C VAL A 91 5.04 8.32 -1.44
N GLN A 92 4.35 9.28 -2.03
CA GLN A 92 3.40 10.13 -1.32
C GLN A 92 2.25 9.32 -0.71
N VAL A 93 1.69 8.41 -1.49
CA VAL A 93 0.59 7.54 -1.04
C VAL A 93 1.03 6.69 0.15
N LEU A 94 2.19 6.04 0.04
CA LEU A 94 2.69 5.20 1.12
C LEU A 94 2.94 6.00 2.40
N SER A 95 3.48 7.22 2.27
CA SER A 95 3.70 8.12 3.40
C SER A 95 2.39 8.46 4.11
N GLN A 96 1.35 8.72 3.36
CA GLN A 96 0.04 9.08 3.90
C GLN A 96 -0.67 7.91 4.58
N LEU A 97 -0.28 6.68 4.26
CA LEU A 97 -0.89 5.49 4.83
C LEU A 97 -0.25 5.04 6.15
N VAL A 98 0.89 5.60 6.54
CA VAL A 98 1.59 5.18 7.78
C VAL A 98 0.70 5.40 9.01
N ALA A 99 0.17 6.61 9.20
CA ALA A 99 -0.65 6.91 10.35
C ALA A 99 -1.97 6.13 10.38
N PRO A 100 -2.75 6.06 9.29
CA PRO A 100 -3.95 5.22 9.26
C PRO A 100 -3.66 3.74 9.49
N ALA A 101 -2.52 3.23 9.00
CA ALA A 101 -2.12 1.85 9.22
C ALA A 101 -1.85 1.59 10.70
N ARG A 102 -1.14 2.51 11.37
CA ARG A 102 -0.84 2.39 12.79
C ARG A 102 -2.12 2.45 13.62
N GLU A 103 -3.00 3.37 13.30
CA GLU A 103 -4.27 3.54 14.01
C GLU A 103 -5.19 2.34 13.84
N SER A 104 -5.31 1.80 12.64
CA SER A 104 -6.26 0.73 12.31
C SER A 104 -5.68 -0.67 12.42
N GLY A 105 -4.37 -0.83 12.24
CA GLY A 105 -3.71 -2.13 12.21
C GLY A 105 -2.73 -2.38 13.35
N GLY A 106 -2.42 -1.37 14.14
CA GLY A 106 -1.47 -1.45 15.25
C GLY A 106 -0.09 -0.93 14.89
N PRO A 107 0.81 -0.84 15.92
CA PRO A 107 2.17 -0.31 15.72
C PRO A 107 2.95 -1.04 14.63
N GLU A 108 2.84 -2.36 14.58
CA GLU A 108 3.57 -3.18 13.60
C GLU A 108 3.15 -2.88 12.17
N ALA A 109 1.85 -2.65 11.94
CA ALA A 109 1.35 -2.27 10.61
C ALA A 109 1.88 -0.89 10.20
N GLY A 110 1.89 0.06 11.14
CA GLY A 110 2.48 1.39 10.91
C GLY A 110 3.97 1.30 10.59
N ASP A 111 4.70 0.47 11.34
CA ASP A 111 6.14 0.28 11.12
C ASP A 111 6.42 -0.37 9.75
N ALA A 112 5.61 -1.34 9.35
CA ALA A 112 5.73 -1.96 8.03
C ALA A 112 5.53 -0.93 6.91
N MET A 113 4.52 -0.07 7.04
CA MET A 113 4.28 0.98 6.05
C MET A 113 5.42 2.02 6.04
N ALA A 114 5.96 2.37 7.21
CA ALA A 114 7.12 3.28 7.29
C ALA A 114 8.34 2.68 6.59
N GLN A 115 8.56 1.38 6.74
CA GLN A 115 9.62 0.67 6.04
C GLN A 115 9.40 0.70 4.53
N ALA A 116 8.16 0.52 4.08
CA ALA A 116 7.81 0.62 2.67
C ALA A 116 8.10 2.03 2.11
N VAL A 117 7.84 3.08 2.88
CA VAL A 117 8.18 4.45 2.49
C VAL A 117 9.68 4.61 2.28
N ARG A 118 10.49 4.09 3.18
CA ARG A 118 11.95 4.16 3.05
C ARG A 118 12.42 3.43 1.79
N ALA A 119 11.87 2.26 1.52
CA ALA A 119 12.18 1.49 0.32
C ALA A 119 11.77 2.25 -0.94
N ALA A 120 10.61 2.89 -0.92
CA ALA A 120 10.09 3.67 -2.05
C ALA A 120 10.99 4.86 -2.35
N ARG A 121 11.40 5.58 -1.32
CA ARG A 121 12.33 6.72 -1.47
C ARG A 121 13.68 6.30 -2.00
N ALA A 122 14.20 5.16 -1.54
CA ALA A 122 15.46 4.62 -2.03
C ALA A 122 15.35 4.24 -3.52
N ALA A 123 14.27 3.60 -3.93
CA ALA A 123 14.03 3.23 -5.32
C ALA A 123 13.95 4.47 -6.22
N LEU A 124 13.24 5.51 -5.75
CA LEU A 124 13.09 6.75 -6.51
C LEU A 124 14.44 7.46 -6.69
N ARG A 125 15.29 7.47 -5.66
CA ARG A 125 16.63 8.07 -5.75
C ARG A 125 17.54 7.31 -6.69
N ALA A 126 17.41 5.98 -6.75
CA ALA A 126 18.25 5.15 -7.61
C ALA A 126 17.99 5.40 -9.10
N GLU A 127 16.81 5.89 -9.46
CA GLU A 127 16.46 6.19 -10.84
C GLU A 127 16.98 7.55 -11.34
N ARG A 128 17.54 8.35 -10.45
CA ARG A 128 18.04 9.69 -10.81
C ARG A 128 19.49 9.70 -11.22
#